data_06597fb476dfbb1f494bccae38310b23
#
_entry.id   06597fb476dfbb1f494bccae38310b23
#
_cell.length_a   1.000
_cell.length_b   1.000
_cell.length_c   1.000
_cell.angle_alpha   90.00
_cell.angle_beta   90.00
_cell.angle_gamma   90.00
#
_symmetry.space_group_name_H-M   'P 1'
#
loop_
_entity.id
_entity.type
_entity.pdbx_description
1 polymer ?
#
loop_
_entity_poly.entity_id
_entity_poly.type
_entity_poly.pdbx_seq_one_letter_code
_entity_poly.pdbx_strand_id
1 'polypeptide(L)'
;TLGSTRGPTKYHHEHDALNIETAIKTKGVDEVTIVNILTNRSNEQRQDIAFAYQRRTKRELASALKSALSSHLETGLGTDEDSLIEIICSRTNQELQEINRAYKEMYKTDLEKEIISDTSGDFQDGSVIDYELIDQDACDLYDAGVKRKGTDVPKWISIMTEQSMCHLQKVFDRYKSYSPYDMLESIKKEVKGDLENAFLNLVQCIQNKPLYFADRLFDSMKGKDKVLIRIMVSRNEVDMLKIRSEFKRKYGKSLYYCIQQDTKGNYQKALLCL
;
A
#
# COMPACT_ATOMS: atom_id res chain seq x y z
N THR A 1 -25.61 -19.14 6.29
CA THR A 1 -24.84 -20.11 7.07
C THR A 1 -24.18 -21.12 6.14
N LEU A 2 -22.98 -20.81 5.67
CA LEU A 2 -22.04 -21.79 5.15
C LEU A 2 -20.71 -21.48 5.82
N GLY A 3 -20.57 -22.00 7.04
CA GLY A 3 -19.31 -22.11 7.72
C GLY A 3 -18.45 -23.14 7.00
N SER A 4 -17.38 -22.69 6.37
CA SER A 4 -16.31 -23.60 5.95
C SER A 4 -15.62 -24.12 7.20
N THR A 5 -16.00 -25.31 7.63
CA THR A 5 -15.29 -26.11 8.62
C THR A 5 -14.05 -26.76 7.98
N ARG A 6 -13.06 -25.96 7.61
CA ARG A 6 -11.69 -26.46 7.48
C ARG A 6 -10.98 -26.08 8.77
N GLY A 7 -10.77 -27.07 9.63
CA GLY A 7 -9.89 -26.93 10.78
C GLY A 7 -8.50 -26.43 10.33
N PRO A 8 -7.74 -25.77 11.22
CA PRO A 8 -6.43 -25.25 10.86
C PRO A 8 -5.57 -26.41 10.38
N THR A 9 -5.26 -26.43 9.08
CA THR A 9 -4.25 -27.34 8.52
C THR A 9 -2.96 -27.03 9.24
N LYS A 10 -2.43 -28.02 9.98
CA LYS A 10 -1.24 -27.90 10.80
C LYS A 10 -0.11 -27.33 9.92
N TYR A 11 0.35 -26.12 10.25
CA TYR A 11 1.41 -25.46 9.51
C TYR A 11 2.71 -26.27 9.58
N HIS A 12 3.31 -26.54 8.42
CA HIS A 12 4.56 -27.26 8.29
C HIS A 12 5.29 -26.74 7.04
N HIS A 13 6.20 -25.79 7.23
CA HIS A 13 6.89 -25.10 6.13
C HIS A 13 7.61 -26.06 5.16
N GLU A 14 8.22 -27.13 5.66
CA GLU A 14 8.88 -28.15 4.83
C GLU A 14 7.87 -28.91 3.95
N HIS A 15 6.74 -29.26 4.50
CA HIS A 15 5.68 -29.96 3.77
C HIS A 15 5.00 -29.05 2.74
N ASP A 16 4.76 -27.81 3.09
CA ASP A 16 4.21 -26.81 2.17
C ASP A 16 5.19 -26.52 1.03
N ALA A 17 6.50 -26.42 1.30
CA ALA A 17 7.54 -26.27 0.29
C ALA A 17 7.61 -27.48 -0.67
N LEU A 18 7.49 -28.71 -0.14
CA LEU A 18 7.42 -29.92 -0.93
C LEU A 18 6.18 -29.97 -1.84
N ASN A 19 5.02 -29.58 -1.30
CA ASN A 19 3.78 -29.56 -2.06
C ASN A 19 3.84 -28.53 -3.20
N ILE A 20 4.41 -27.36 -2.95
CA ILE A 20 4.64 -26.35 -4.00
C ILE A 20 5.63 -26.87 -5.06
N GLU A 21 6.73 -27.50 -4.66
CA GLU A 21 7.67 -28.10 -5.61
C GLU A 21 6.98 -29.13 -6.51
N THR A 22 6.16 -30.00 -5.92
CA THR A 22 5.40 -31.03 -6.64
C THR A 22 4.39 -30.38 -7.59
N ALA A 23 3.66 -29.37 -7.12
CA ALA A 23 2.67 -28.64 -7.92
C ALA A 23 3.31 -27.94 -9.13
N ILE A 24 4.49 -27.33 -8.96
CA ILE A 24 5.27 -26.71 -10.06
C ILE A 24 5.71 -27.76 -11.09
N LYS A 25 6.09 -28.96 -10.65
CA LYS A 25 6.57 -30.04 -11.52
C LYS A 25 5.44 -30.83 -12.20
N THR A 26 4.20 -30.65 -11.77
CA THR A 26 3.03 -31.33 -12.36
C THR A 26 2.83 -30.84 -13.80
N LYS A 27 2.52 -31.75 -14.73
CA LYS A 27 2.22 -31.39 -16.13
C LYS A 27 1.01 -30.45 -16.17
N GLY A 28 1.22 -29.20 -16.60
CA GLY A 28 0.22 -28.15 -16.64
C GLY A 28 0.16 -27.29 -15.36
N VAL A 29 1.12 -27.46 -14.45
CA VAL A 29 1.24 -26.73 -13.17
C VAL A 29 -0.05 -26.78 -12.35
N ASP A 30 -0.01 -27.33 -11.14
CA ASP A 30 -1.15 -27.32 -10.22
C ASP A 30 -1.26 -25.97 -9.51
N GLU A 31 -1.81 -24.97 -10.23
CA GLU A 31 -2.03 -23.63 -9.71
C GLU A 31 -2.93 -23.61 -8.48
N VAL A 32 -3.92 -24.51 -8.42
CA VAL A 32 -4.88 -24.58 -7.32
C VAL A 32 -4.17 -24.89 -6.00
N THR A 33 -3.27 -25.87 -6.01
CA THR A 33 -2.48 -26.21 -4.82
C THR A 33 -1.56 -25.07 -4.42
N ILE A 34 -0.89 -24.43 -5.35
CA ILE A 34 -0.01 -23.27 -5.09
C ILE A 34 -0.82 -22.13 -4.45
N VAL A 35 -1.94 -21.75 -5.06
CA VAL A 35 -2.81 -20.69 -4.54
C VAL A 35 -3.33 -21.03 -3.14
N ASN A 36 -3.84 -22.24 -2.94
CA ASN A 36 -4.37 -22.66 -1.65
C ASN A 36 -3.31 -22.63 -0.53
N ILE A 37 -2.08 -23.01 -0.81
CA ILE A 37 -1.00 -22.93 0.18
C ILE A 37 -0.70 -21.46 0.48
N LEU A 38 -0.36 -20.67 -0.53
CA LEU A 38 0.14 -19.31 -0.33
C LEU A 38 -0.91 -18.35 0.26
N THR A 39 -2.19 -18.52 -0.08
CA THR A 39 -3.26 -17.65 0.44
C THR A 39 -3.72 -18.01 1.86
N ASN A 40 -3.45 -19.24 2.33
CA ASN A 40 -3.78 -19.69 3.68
C ASN A 40 -2.59 -19.63 4.65
N ARG A 41 -1.56 -18.86 4.35
CA ARG A 41 -0.39 -18.65 5.21
C ARG A 41 -0.16 -17.17 5.45
N SER A 42 0.32 -16.83 6.65
CA SER A 42 0.76 -15.48 6.99
C SER A 42 2.03 -15.10 6.20
N ASN A 43 2.37 -13.81 6.18
CA ASN A 43 3.59 -13.35 5.53
C ASN A 43 4.85 -14.04 6.11
N GLU A 44 4.94 -14.18 7.44
CA GLU A 44 6.03 -14.88 8.12
C GLU A 44 6.11 -16.34 7.66
N GLN A 45 4.98 -17.05 7.64
CA GLN A 45 4.92 -18.43 7.18
C GLN A 45 5.30 -18.58 5.70
N ARG A 46 4.95 -17.63 4.84
CA ARG A 46 5.38 -17.62 3.44
C ARG A 46 6.89 -17.46 3.30
N GLN A 47 7.54 -16.65 4.17
CA GLN A 47 8.99 -16.52 4.21
C GLN A 47 9.67 -17.83 4.62
N ASP A 48 9.15 -18.51 5.64
CA ASP A 48 9.65 -19.82 6.05
C ASP A 48 9.54 -20.87 4.93
N ILE A 49 8.40 -20.89 4.22
CA ILE A 49 8.19 -21.76 3.06
C ILE A 49 9.20 -21.43 1.95
N ALA A 50 9.42 -20.16 1.65
CA ALA A 50 10.38 -19.73 0.63
C ALA A 50 11.82 -20.17 0.99
N PHE A 51 12.21 -20.02 2.25
CA PHE A 51 13.50 -20.48 2.74
C PHE A 51 13.64 -22.02 2.66
N ALA A 52 12.63 -22.78 3.09
CA ALA A 52 12.60 -24.22 2.99
C ALA A 52 12.67 -24.70 1.54
N TYR A 53 11.94 -24.04 0.63
CA TYR A 53 11.96 -24.31 -0.79
C TYR A 53 13.35 -24.09 -1.38
N GLN A 54 13.98 -22.97 -1.08
CA GLN A 54 15.34 -22.63 -1.56
C GLN A 54 16.38 -23.63 -1.02
N ARG A 55 16.31 -23.99 0.27
CA ARG A 55 17.21 -24.98 0.86
C ARG A 55 17.09 -26.34 0.15
N ARG A 56 15.88 -26.73 -0.20
CA ARG A 56 15.55 -28.01 -0.84
C ARG A 56 15.90 -28.05 -2.32
N THR A 57 15.54 -27.03 -3.08
CA THR A 57 15.61 -27.01 -4.56
C THR A 57 16.83 -26.25 -5.10
N LYS A 58 17.55 -25.51 -4.23
CA LYS A 58 18.61 -24.56 -4.59
C LYS A 58 18.13 -23.43 -5.53
N ARG A 59 16.81 -23.19 -5.61
CA ARG A 59 16.19 -22.15 -6.41
C ARG A 59 15.30 -21.30 -5.53
N GLU A 60 15.26 -20.01 -5.80
CA GLU A 60 14.37 -19.08 -5.13
C GLU A 60 12.90 -19.39 -5.50
N LEU A 61 12.01 -19.41 -4.51
CA LEU A 61 10.59 -19.72 -4.70
C LEU A 61 9.90 -18.74 -5.66
N ALA A 62 10.14 -17.44 -5.50
CA ALA A 62 9.54 -16.40 -6.36
C ALA A 62 9.94 -16.60 -7.82
N SER A 63 11.21 -16.87 -8.09
CA SER A 63 11.73 -17.13 -9.44
C SER A 63 11.17 -18.44 -10.04
N ALA A 64 11.00 -19.48 -9.21
CA ALA A 64 10.42 -20.74 -9.64
C ALA A 64 8.92 -20.58 -9.98
N LEU A 65 8.17 -19.87 -9.17
CA LEU A 65 6.77 -19.54 -9.42
C LEU A 65 6.61 -18.67 -10.68
N LYS A 66 7.45 -17.63 -10.81
CA LYS A 66 7.45 -16.78 -12.01
C LYS A 66 7.68 -17.60 -13.28
N SER A 67 8.63 -18.53 -13.27
CA SER A 67 8.92 -19.40 -14.42
C SER A 67 7.78 -20.39 -14.71
N ALA A 68 7.13 -20.93 -13.68
CA ALA A 68 6.06 -21.92 -13.80
C ALA A 68 4.73 -21.32 -14.24
N LEU A 69 4.41 -20.11 -13.74
CA LEU A 69 3.15 -19.40 -13.97
C LEU A 69 3.25 -18.39 -15.12
N SER A 70 4.39 -18.33 -15.83
CA SER A 70 4.64 -17.33 -16.86
C SER A 70 3.77 -17.52 -18.08
N SER A 71 2.70 -16.72 -18.19
CA SER A 71 2.19 -16.30 -19.49
C SER A 71 1.71 -14.86 -19.55
N HIS A 72 1.59 -14.12 -18.42
CA HIS A 72 0.96 -12.78 -18.44
C HIS A 72 1.58 -11.72 -17.51
N LEU A 73 2.77 -11.89 -16.98
CA LEU A 73 3.43 -10.88 -16.15
C LEU A 73 4.66 -10.29 -16.85
N GLU A 74 4.48 -9.65 -18.00
CA GLU A 74 5.47 -8.71 -18.49
C GLU A 74 5.48 -7.47 -17.60
N THR A 75 6.56 -7.29 -16.86
CA THR A 75 6.88 -6.04 -16.20
C THR A 75 7.17 -5.01 -17.27
N GLY A 76 6.24 -4.06 -17.47
CA GLY A 76 6.49 -2.93 -18.36
C GLY A 76 7.78 -2.20 -17.96
N LEU A 77 8.56 -1.80 -18.95
CA LEU A 77 9.68 -0.89 -18.79
C LEU A 77 9.12 0.48 -18.40
N GLY A 78 9.50 0.99 -17.24
CA GLY A 78 9.12 2.29 -16.73
C GLY A 78 8.87 2.27 -15.21
N THR A 79 9.08 3.39 -14.56
CA THR A 79 8.75 3.58 -13.14
C THR A 79 7.23 3.78 -13.03
N ASP A 80 6.57 3.02 -12.16
CA ASP A 80 5.17 3.23 -11.81
C ASP A 80 5.13 4.25 -10.66
N GLU A 81 5.16 5.54 -11.01
CA GLU A 81 5.22 6.65 -10.06
C GLU A 81 4.01 6.66 -9.12
N ASP A 82 2.82 6.35 -9.63
CA ASP A 82 1.61 6.24 -8.81
C ASP A 82 1.75 5.17 -7.72
N SER A 83 2.37 4.04 -8.06
CA SER A 83 2.66 2.97 -7.10
C SER A 83 3.71 3.37 -6.07
N LEU A 84 4.74 4.07 -6.51
CA LEU A 84 5.79 4.57 -5.62
C LEU A 84 5.24 5.58 -4.62
N ILE A 85 4.46 6.55 -5.09
CA ILE A 85 3.79 7.55 -4.27
C ILE A 85 2.85 6.86 -3.26
N GLU A 86 2.02 5.91 -3.70
CA GLU A 86 1.12 5.16 -2.83
C GLU A 86 1.89 4.43 -1.71
N ILE A 87 2.97 3.74 -2.05
CA ILE A 87 3.78 3.01 -1.08
C ILE A 87 4.38 3.99 -0.07
N ILE A 88 5.05 5.04 -0.51
CA ILE A 88 5.71 6.01 0.37
C ILE A 88 4.70 6.71 1.27
N CYS A 89 3.64 7.28 0.72
CA CYS A 89 2.64 8.04 1.49
C CYS A 89 1.85 7.17 2.47
N SER A 90 1.80 5.85 2.28
CA SER A 90 1.04 4.94 3.15
C SER A 90 1.86 4.32 4.28
N ARG A 91 3.18 4.48 4.29
CA ARG A 91 4.08 3.90 5.30
C ARG A 91 4.30 4.87 6.46
N THR A 92 4.63 4.29 7.61
CA THR A 92 5.20 5.03 8.75
C THR A 92 6.68 5.29 8.49
N ASN A 93 7.28 6.22 9.24
CA ASN A 93 8.71 6.48 9.13
C ASN A 93 9.57 5.28 9.46
N GLN A 94 9.16 4.51 10.47
CA GLN A 94 9.87 3.29 10.83
C GLN A 94 9.88 2.31 9.65
N GLU A 95 8.71 2.09 9.00
CA GLU A 95 8.62 1.26 7.81
C GLU A 95 9.48 1.81 6.66
N LEU A 96 9.51 3.13 6.45
CA LEU A 96 10.36 3.76 5.43
C LEU A 96 11.85 3.58 5.71
N GLN A 97 12.28 3.69 6.96
CA GLN A 97 13.66 3.41 7.36
C GLN A 97 14.04 1.95 7.12
N GLU A 98 13.14 1.01 7.43
CA GLU A 98 13.36 -0.42 7.17
C GLU A 98 13.43 -0.72 5.67
N ILE A 99 12.57 -0.10 4.87
CA ILE A 99 12.60 -0.19 3.39
C ILE A 99 13.93 0.34 2.86
N ASN A 100 14.37 1.51 3.30
CA ASN A 100 15.64 2.12 2.88
C ASN A 100 16.83 1.22 3.24
N ARG A 101 16.85 0.67 4.45
CA ARG A 101 17.88 -0.29 4.87
C ARG A 101 17.90 -1.54 4.01
N ALA A 102 16.73 -2.16 3.78
CA ALA A 102 16.62 -3.35 2.95
C ALA A 102 17.03 -3.07 1.49
N TYR A 103 16.65 -1.92 0.95
CA TYR A 103 17.04 -1.50 -0.40
C TYR A 103 18.56 -1.35 -0.52
N LYS A 104 19.19 -0.70 0.45
CA LYS A 104 20.65 -0.53 0.51
C LYS A 104 21.40 -1.85 0.62
N GLU A 105 20.86 -2.82 1.38
CA GLU A 105 21.43 -4.16 1.49
C GLU A 105 21.34 -4.93 0.15
N MET A 106 20.21 -4.83 -0.55
CA MET A 106 19.96 -5.56 -1.80
C MET A 106 20.70 -4.97 -3.01
N TYR A 107 20.66 -3.65 -3.16
CA TYR A 107 21.13 -2.97 -4.37
C TYR A 107 22.45 -2.22 -4.19
N LYS A 108 22.97 -2.13 -2.95
CA LYS A 108 24.22 -1.42 -2.58
C LYS A 108 24.18 0.09 -2.89
N THR A 109 22.99 0.64 -3.15
CA THR A 109 22.72 2.05 -3.35
C THR A 109 21.74 2.54 -2.30
N ASP A 110 21.71 3.86 -2.08
CA ASP A 110 20.83 4.49 -1.12
C ASP A 110 19.52 4.87 -1.83
N LEU A 111 18.39 4.34 -1.36
CA LEU A 111 17.08 4.65 -1.92
C LEU A 111 16.80 6.16 -1.88
N GLU A 112 17.25 6.83 -0.81
CA GLU A 112 17.15 8.28 -0.67
C GLU A 112 17.89 9.02 -1.79
N LYS A 113 19.07 8.57 -2.18
CA LYS A 113 19.82 9.19 -3.26
C LYS A 113 19.16 9.03 -4.64
N GLU A 114 18.37 7.98 -4.80
CA GLU A 114 17.67 7.70 -6.05
C GLU A 114 16.27 8.32 -6.11
N ILE A 115 15.61 8.52 -4.95
CA ILE A 115 14.25 9.04 -4.85
C ILE A 115 14.22 10.45 -4.26
N ILE A 116 15.16 10.79 -3.37
CA ILE A 116 15.11 11.98 -2.51
C ILE A 116 16.26 12.93 -2.83
N SER A 117 16.30 13.47 -4.01
CA SER A 117 16.94 14.78 -4.15
C SER A 117 16.10 15.90 -3.50
N ASP A 118 14.85 15.63 -3.10
CA ASP A 118 13.89 16.67 -2.74
C ASP A 118 13.05 16.48 -1.48
N THR A 119 13.23 15.39 -0.67
CA THR A 119 12.43 15.24 0.56
C THR A 119 13.28 14.79 1.75
N SER A 120 13.66 15.73 2.61
CA SER A 120 14.27 15.46 3.92
C SER A 120 13.35 15.94 5.04
N GLY A 121 12.98 15.05 5.96
CA GLY A 121 12.28 15.40 7.20
C GLY A 121 12.13 14.20 8.12
N ASP A 122 12.55 14.34 9.38
CA ASP A 122 12.37 13.35 10.44
C ASP A 122 10.97 13.49 11.04
N PHE A 123 10.14 12.49 10.85
CA PHE A 123 8.84 12.41 11.53
C PHE A 123 9.00 11.84 12.95
N GLN A 124 8.68 12.59 13.95
CA GLN A 124 8.57 12.11 15.32
C GLN A 124 7.19 11.47 15.56
N ASP A 125 7.18 10.19 15.93
CA ASP A 125 5.99 9.49 16.36
C ASP A 125 5.87 9.57 17.89
N GLY A 126 4.74 10.11 18.35
CA GLY A 126 4.33 10.08 19.74
C GLY A 126 4.66 11.32 20.53
N SER A 127 3.68 12.21 20.70
CA SER A 127 3.79 13.27 21.68
C SER A 127 2.48 13.97 22.02
N VAL A 128 2.53 14.68 23.07
CA VAL A 128 1.56 15.63 23.59
C VAL A 128 0.98 16.47 22.44
N ILE A 129 -0.36 16.54 22.37
CA ILE A 129 -1.06 17.35 21.37
C ILE A 129 -0.79 18.82 21.70
N ASP A 130 -0.10 19.51 20.81
CA ASP A 130 0.15 20.94 20.89
C ASP A 130 -0.89 21.70 20.03
N TYR A 131 -1.91 22.26 20.70
CA TYR A 131 -2.99 22.99 20.01
C TYR A 131 -2.53 24.33 19.43
N GLU A 132 -1.51 24.97 20.02
CA GLU A 132 -0.97 26.22 19.51
C GLU A 132 -0.21 25.97 18.20
N LEU A 133 0.59 24.92 18.16
CA LEU A 133 1.30 24.50 16.95
C LEU A 133 0.33 24.04 15.85
N ILE A 134 -0.76 23.33 16.21
CA ILE A 134 -1.81 22.94 15.25
C ILE A 134 -2.46 24.18 14.61
N ASP A 135 -2.77 25.19 15.40
CA ASP A 135 -3.36 26.43 14.89
C ASP A 135 -2.38 27.21 14.01
N GLN A 136 -1.11 27.27 14.44
CA GLN A 136 -0.03 27.90 13.67
C GLN A 136 0.19 27.21 12.33
N ASP A 137 0.33 25.88 12.30
CA ASP A 137 0.55 25.12 11.07
C ASP A 137 -0.65 25.22 10.11
N ALA A 138 -1.87 25.23 10.63
CA ALA A 138 -3.08 25.44 9.83
C ALA A 138 -3.12 26.84 9.19
N CYS A 139 -2.75 27.87 9.95
CA CYS A 139 -2.63 29.24 9.46
C CYS A 139 -1.51 29.36 8.42
N ASP A 140 -0.35 28.78 8.69
CA ASP A 140 0.80 28.77 7.81
C ASP A 140 0.51 28.08 6.45
N LEU A 141 -0.21 26.96 6.47
CA LEU A 141 -0.65 26.29 5.24
C LEU A 141 -1.59 27.18 4.41
N TYR A 142 -2.49 27.89 5.06
CA TYR A 142 -3.39 28.83 4.40
C TYR A 142 -2.62 30.04 3.82
N ASP A 143 -1.74 30.63 4.61
CA ASP A 143 -0.94 31.80 4.23
C ASP A 143 0.06 31.47 3.09
N ALA A 144 0.61 30.25 3.09
CA ALA A 144 1.50 29.76 2.06
C ALA A 144 0.79 29.34 0.75
N GLY A 145 -0.53 29.14 0.77
CA GLY A 145 -1.34 28.71 -0.37
C GLY A 145 -2.41 29.72 -0.76
N VAL A 146 -3.65 29.40 -0.45
CA VAL A 146 -4.88 30.06 -0.93
C VAL A 146 -4.91 31.59 -0.69
N LYS A 147 -4.26 32.08 0.36
CA LYS A 147 -4.25 33.51 0.70
C LYS A 147 -3.34 34.35 -0.21
N ARG A 148 -2.38 33.74 -0.88
CA ARG A 148 -1.37 34.44 -1.69
C ARG A 148 -1.47 34.09 -3.17
N LYS A 149 -0.90 34.94 -4.02
CA LYS A 149 -0.73 34.61 -5.44
C LYS A 149 0.53 33.73 -5.60
N GLY A 150 0.33 32.49 -6.00
CA GLY A 150 1.41 31.51 -6.10
C GLY A 150 1.71 30.83 -4.76
N THR A 151 1.81 29.51 -4.77
CA THR A 151 1.96 28.68 -3.58
C THR A 151 3.41 28.60 -3.13
N ASP A 152 3.65 28.72 -1.84
CA ASP A 152 4.94 28.44 -1.21
C ASP A 152 5.04 26.92 -0.97
N VAL A 153 5.40 26.20 -2.03
CA VAL A 153 5.51 24.73 -2.02
C VAL A 153 6.52 24.24 -0.97
N PRO A 154 7.72 24.82 -0.81
CA PRO A 154 8.65 24.44 0.25
C PRO A 154 8.03 24.51 1.65
N LYS A 155 7.24 25.52 1.94
CA LYS A 155 6.58 25.63 3.24
C LYS A 155 5.51 24.53 3.46
N TRP A 156 4.75 24.19 2.41
CA TRP A 156 3.82 23.07 2.44
C TRP A 156 4.53 21.74 2.67
N ILE A 157 5.64 21.49 1.98
CA ILE A 157 6.45 20.29 2.15
C ILE A 157 6.93 20.21 3.61
N SER A 158 7.57 21.27 4.14
CA SER A 158 8.10 21.29 5.51
C SER A 158 7.02 20.91 6.53
N ILE A 159 5.85 21.59 6.51
CA ILE A 159 4.77 21.28 7.47
C ILE A 159 4.28 19.83 7.31
N MET A 160 4.05 19.36 6.06
CA MET A 160 3.49 18.03 5.82
C MET A 160 4.48 16.88 6.07
N THR A 161 5.79 17.15 6.09
CA THR A 161 6.83 16.13 6.29
C THR A 161 7.43 16.14 7.69
N GLU A 162 7.35 17.24 8.42
CA GLU A 162 7.96 17.38 9.75
C GLU A 162 7.01 17.00 10.90
N GLN A 163 5.70 16.95 10.63
CA GLN A 163 4.70 16.71 11.66
C GLN A 163 4.17 15.26 11.67
N SER A 164 3.72 14.78 12.84
CA SER A 164 3.11 13.47 12.96
C SER A 164 1.75 13.38 12.25
N MET A 165 1.35 12.17 11.83
CA MET A 165 0.04 11.96 11.20
C MET A 165 -1.13 12.43 12.07
N CYS A 166 -1.06 12.19 13.40
CA CYS A 166 -2.10 12.61 14.34
C CYS A 166 -2.18 14.13 14.46
N HIS A 167 -1.03 14.82 14.40
CA HIS A 167 -0.97 16.28 14.38
C HIS A 167 -1.58 16.81 13.08
N LEU A 168 -1.15 16.31 11.94
CA LEU A 168 -1.63 16.74 10.62
C LEU A 168 -3.15 16.52 10.42
N GLN A 169 -3.73 15.45 10.96
CA GLN A 169 -5.18 15.26 10.94
C GLN A 169 -5.90 16.45 11.59
N LYS A 170 -5.40 16.92 12.73
CA LYS A 170 -5.96 18.08 13.46
C LYS A 170 -5.67 19.38 12.73
N VAL A 171 -4.50 19.52 12.14
CA VAL A 171 -4.13 20.68 11.30
C VAL A 171 -5.10 20.80 10.11
N PHE A 172 -5.39 19.71 9.39
CA PHE A 172 -6.33 19.74 8.26
C PHE A 172 -7.77 20.03 8.67
N ASP A 173 -8.18 19.60 9.86
CA ASP A 173 -9.49 19.98 10.40
C ASP A 173 -9.51 21.46 10.80
N ARG A 174 -8.45 21.96 11.42
CA ARG A 174 -8.31 23.38 11.80
C ARG A 174 -8.18 24.29 10.58
N TYR A 175 -7.52 23.85 9.51
CA TYR A 175 -7.38 24.57 8.25
C TYR A 175 -8.70 25.04 7.66
N LYS A 176 -9.79 24.27 7.81
CA LYS A 176 -11.13 24.62 7.37
C LYS A 176 -11.69 25.91 8.01
N SER A 177 -11.12 26.35 9.13
CA SER A 177 -11.51 27.62 9.76
C SER A 177 -10.81 28.84 9.17
N TYR A 178 -9.71 28.64 8.45
CA TYR A 178 -8.96 29.70 7.77
C TYR A 178 -9.31 29.80 6.28
N SER A 179 -9.49 28.67 5.62
CA SER A 179 -9.70 28.57 4.18
C SER A 179 -11.17 28.30 3.84
N PRO A 180 -11.71 28.87 2.75
CA PRO A 180 -13.02 28.50 2.22
C PRO A 180 -13.03 27.10 1.58
N TYR A 181 -11.87 26.50 1.41
CA TYR A 181 -11.67 25.17 0.82
C TYR A 181 -11.06 24.23 1.86
N ASP A 182 -11.37 22.95 1.77
CA ASP A 182 -10.60 21.95 2.52
C ASP A 182 -9.19 21.77 1.91
N MET A 183 -8.33 20.98 2.57
CA MET A 183 -6.94 20.82 2.13
C MET A 183 -6.85 20.16 0.74
N LEU A 184 -7.71 19.18 0.43
CA LEU A 184 -7.71 18.52 -0.87
C LEU A 184 -8.14 19.46 -2.01
N GLU A 185 -9.14 20.29 -1.79
CA GLU A 185 -9.56 21.30 -2.76
C GLU A 185 -8.50 22.37 -2.95
N SER A 186 -7.85 22.80 -1.87
CA SER A 186 -6.74 23.77 -1.93
C SER A 186 -5.58 23.23 -2.77
N ILE A 187 -5.17 21.98 -2.55
CA ILE A 187 -4.12 21.33 -3.36
C ILE A 187 -4.47 21.37 -4.84
N LYS A 188 -5.68 20.98 -5.22
CA LYS A 188 -6.12 20.97 -6.63
C LYS A 188 -6.12 22.35 -7.29
N LYS A 189 -6.29 23.41 -6.50
CA LYS A 189 -6.27 24.78 -7.00
C LYS A 189 -4.86 25.34 -7.13
N GLU A 190 -4.00 25.00 -6.19
CA GLU A 190 -2.71 25.63 -5.97
C GLU A 190 -1.54 24.92 -6.68
N VAL A 191 -1.58 23.59 -6.82
CA VAL A 191 -0.51 22.80 -7.42
C VAL A 191 -1.01 21.95 -8.58
N LYS A 192 -0.08 21.56 -9.48
CA LYS A 192 -0.39 20.77 -10.67
C LYS A 192 0.63 19.65 -10.90
N GLY A 193 0.22 18.64 -11.68
CA GLY A 193 1.08 17.53 -12.07
C GLY A 193 1.39 16.56 -10.95
N ASP A 194 2.61 16.01 -10.96
CA ASP A 194 3.03 14.97 -10.03
C ASP A 194 3.01 15.42 -8.58
N LEU A 195 3.30 16.69 -8.34
CA LEU A 195 3.25 17.28 -7.00
C LEU A 195 1.80 17.37 -6.47
N GLU A 196 0.82 17.70 -7.32
CA GLU A 196 -0.60 17.63 -6.96
C GLU A 196 -0.97 16.22 -6.56
N ASN A 197 -0.56 15.22 -7.36
CA ASN A 197 -0.82 13.82 -7.10
C ASN A 197 -0.20 13.36 -5.78
N ALA A 198 1.06 13.69 -5.53
CA ALA A 198 1.75 13.36 -4.28
C ALA A 198 1.05 13.95 -3.04
N PHE A 199 0.74 15.24 -3.06
CA PHE A 199 0.03 15.89 -1.94
C PHE A 199 -1.38 15.33 -1.73
N LEU A 200 -2.14 15.05 -2.78
CA LEU A 200 -3.47 14.46 -2.66
C LEU A 200 -3.42 13.08 -2.02
N ASN A 201 -2.49 12.21 -2.45
CA ASN A 201 -2.30 10.89 -1.86
C ASN A 201 -1.89 10.99 -0.38
N LEU A 202 -0.94 11.88 -0.06
CA LEU A 202 -0.48 12.09 1.31
C LEU A 202 -1.62 12.54 2.23
N VAL A 203 -2.35 13.60 1.85
CA VAL A 203 -3.46 14.14 2.66
C VAL A 203 -4.59 13.11 2.82
N GLN A 204 -4.95 12.37 1.78
CA GLN A 204 -5.94 11.31 1.86
C GLN A 204 -5.50 10.18 2.80
N CYS A 205 -4.24 9.76 2.74
CA CYS A 205 -3.68 8.78 3.66
C CYS A 205 -3.72 9.25 5.11
N ILE A 206 -3.36 10.52 5.36
CA ILE A 206 -3.38 11.12 6.70
C ILE A 206 -4.81 11.21 7.23
N GLN A 207 -5.76 11.66 6.42
CA GLN A 207 -7.16 11.84 6.84
C GLN A 207 -7.85 10.50 7.14
N ASN A 208 -7.76 9.53 6.23
CA ASN A 208 -8.37 8.20 6.42
C ASN A 208 -7.69 7.16 5.52
N LYS A 209 -6.62 6.54 6.01
CA LYS A 209 -5.86 5.52 5.29
C LYS A 209 -6.73 4.34 4.79
N PRO A 210 -7.63 3.74 5.59
CA PRO A 210 -8.51 2.68 5.09
C PRO A 210 -9.42 3.14 3.93
N LEU A 211 -9.94 4.35 3.98
CA LEU A 211 -10.75 4.91 2.90
C LEU A 211 -9.93 5.16 1.64
N TYR A 212 -8.71 5.68 1.79
CA TYR A 212 -7.78 5.85 0.69
C TYR A 212 -7.53 4.54 -0.06
N PHE A 213 -7.23 3.45 0.65
CA PHE A 213 -7.06 2.13 0.03
C PHE A 213 -8.35 1.58 -0.57
N ALA A 214 -9.51 1.86 0.03
CA ALA A 214 -10.79 1.49 -0.54
C ALA A 214 -11.04 2.18 -1.90
N ASP A 215 -10.67 3.44 -2.03
CA ASP A 215 -10.76 4.19 -3.28
C ASP A 215 -9.79 3.65 -4.33
N ARG A 216 -8.56 3.38 -3.94
CA ARG A 216 -7.54 2.76 -4.83
C ARG A 216 -7.97 1.37 -5.32
N LEU A 217 -8.57 0.56 -4.45
CA LEU A 217 -9.14 -0.74 -4.84
C LEU A 217 -10.28 -0.59 -5.83
N PHE A 218 -11.21 0.34 -5.58
CA PHE A 218 -12.33 0.60 -6.51
C PHE A 218 -11.84 1.05 -7.88
N ASP A 219 -10.86 1.95 -7.93
CA ASP A 219 -10.28 2.43 -9.18
C ASP A 219 -9.47 1.36 -9.91
N SER A 220 -8.86 0.42 -9.16
CA SER A 220 -8.09 -0.68 -9.75
C SER A 220 -8.94 -1.71 -10.49
N MET A 221 -10.21 -1.86 -10.12
CA MET A 221 -11.16 -2.76 -10.78
C MET A 221 -11.51 -2.35 -12.22
N LYS A 222 -10.99 -1.22 -12.70
CA LYS A 222 -11.11 -0.77 -14.09
C LYS A 222 -9.92 -1.21 -14.96
N GLY A 223 -9.31 -2.38 -14.65
CA GLY A 223 -8.22 -2.98 -15.44
C GLY A 223 -6.82 -2.68 -14.94
N LYS A 224 -6.66 -2.34 -13.64
CA LYS A 224 -5.35 -2.13 -13.01
C LYS A 224 -5.00 -3.27 -12.05
N ASP A 225 -4.93 -4.50 -12.55
CA ASP A 225 -4.74 -5.71 -11.76
C ASP A 225 -3.52 -5.66 -10.82
N LYS A 226 -2.42 -5.02 -11.24
CA LYS A 226 -1.21 -4.88 -10.41
C LYS A 226 -1.48 -4.10 -9.12
N VAL A 227 -2.28 -3.04 -9.19
CA VAL A 227 -2.67 -2.23 -8.03
C VAL A 227 -3.57 -3.04 -7.11
N LEU A 228 -4.58 -3.73 -7.68
CA LEU A 228 -5.48 -4.60 -6.94
C LEU A 228 -4.70 -5.66 -6.16
N ILE A 229 -3.82 -6.41 -6.82
CA ILE A 229 -2.99 -7.45 -6.20
C ILE A 229 -2.13 -6.86 -5.07
N ARG A 230 -1.42 -5.76 -5.34
CA ARG A 230 -0.52 -5.12 -4.38
C ARG A 230 -1.25 -4.75 -3.11
N ILE A 231 -2.38 -4.04 -3.21
CA ILE A 231 -3.15 -3.61 -2.04
C ILE A 231 -3.73 -4.82 -1.29
N MET A 232 -4.34 -5.76 -1.99
CA MET A 232 -4.89 -6.97 -1.37
C MET A 232 -3.84 -7.73 -0.58
N VAL A 233 -2.65 -7.93 -1.15
CA VAL A 233 -1.56 -8.66 -0.48
C VAL A 233 -0.93 -7.85 0.65
N SER A 234 -0.59 -6.59 0.41
CA SER A 234 0.15 -5.78 1.39
C SER A 234 -0.69 -5.34 2.59
N ARG A 235 -2.01 -5.24 2.43
CA ARG A 235 -2.92 -4.79 3.49
C ARG A 235 -3.69 -5.91 4.18
N ASN A 236 -3.61 -7.14 3.66
CA ASN A 236 -4.37 -8.27 4.16
C ASN A 236 -4.21 -8.49 5.68
N GLU A 237 -2.98 -8.47 6.16
CA GLU A 237 -2.64 -8.72 7.56
C GLU A 237 -2.55 -7.43 8.41
N VAL A 238 -2.83 -6.27 7.84
CA VAL A 238 -2.67 -4.97 8.51
C VAL A 238 -4.03 -4.37 8.88
N ASP A 239 -4.82 -3.98 7.89
CA ASP A 239 -6.05 -3.23 8.10
C ASP A 239 -7.17 -3.56 7.08
N MET A 240 -7.08 -4.70 6.40
CA MET A 240 -8.06 -5.09 5.36
C MET A 240 -9.50 -5.06 5.85
N LEU A 241 -9.78 -5.41 7.10
CA LEU A 241 -11.14 -5.35 7.65
C LEU A 241 -11.68 -3.91 7.69
N LYS A 242 -10.82 -2.93 8.02
CA LYS A 242 -11.18 -1.51 8.00
C LYS A 242 -11.40 -1.02 6.57
N ILE A 243 -10.53 -1.43 5.64
CA ILE A 243 -10.65 -1.12 4.21
C ILE A 243 -11.97 -1.66 3.64
N ARG A 244 -12.33 -2.91 3.94
CA ARG A 244 -13.61 -3.52 3.53
C ARG A 244 -14.82 -2.76 4.08
N SER A 245 -14.73 -2.30 5.31
CA SER A 245 -15.80 -1.51 5.94
C SER A 245 -15.99 -0.16 5.23
N GLU A 246 -14.90 0.57 4.99
CA GLU A 246 -14.94 1.84 4.27
C GLU A 246 -15.40 1.66 2.82
N PHE A 247 -14.95 0.62 2.15
CA PHE A 247 -15.36 0.29 0.80
C PHE A 247 -16.88 0.08 0.71
N LYS A 248 -17.43 -0.75 1.61
CA LYS A 248 -18.88 -0.98 1.66
C LYS A 248 -19.65 0.29 1.99
N ARG A 249 -19.15 1.10 2.94
CA ARG A 249 -19.77 2.36 3.36
C ARG A 249 -19.85 3.35 2.19
N LYS A 250 -18.79 3.48 1.39
CA LYS A 250 -18.70 4.45 0.30
C LYS A 250 -19.41 4.00 -0.98
N TYR A 251 -19.21 2.74 -1.37
CA TYR A 251 -19.67 2.20 -2.66
C TYR A 251 -20.96 1.36 -2.60
N GLY A 252 -21.51 1.12 -1.42
CA GLY A 252 -22.77 0.38 -1.22
C GLY A 252 -22.68 -1.12 -1.47
N LYS A 253 -21.55 -1.62 -2.00
CA LYS A 253 -21.28 -3.03 -2.30
C LYS A 253 -20.06 -3.50 -1.51
N SER A 254 -20.01 -4.80 -1.19
CA SER A 254 -18.82 -5.36 -0.52
C SER A 254 -17.65 -5.45 -1.53
N LEU A 255 -16.42 -5.32 -1.01
CA LEU A 255 -15.20 -5.54 -1.80
C LEU A 255 -15.20 -6.95 -2.42
N TYR A 256 -15.60 -7.97 -1.64
CA TYR A 256 -15.76 -9.34 -2.11
C TYR A 256 -16.65 -9.43 -3.36
N TYR A 257 -17.83 -8.81 -3.32
CA TYR A 257 -18.77 -8.82 -4.46
C TYR A 257 -18.15 -8.14 -5.68
N CYS A 258 -17.48 -7.00 -5.52
CA CYS A 258 -16.86 -6.29 -6.64
C CYS A 258 -15.73 -7.11 -7.27
N ILE A 259 -14.85 -7.72 -6.47
CA ILE A 259 -13.80 -8.62 -6.96
C ILE A 259 -14.41 -9.80 -7.74
N GLN A 260 -15.51 -10.37 -7.23
CA GLN A 260 -16.17 -11.49 -7.88
C GLN A 260 -16.78 -11.11 -9.25
N GLN A 261 -17.21 -9.87 -9.42
CA GLN A 261 -17.75 -9.39 -10.71
C GLN A 261 -16.65 -9.04 -11.73
N ASP A 262 -15.51 -8.58 -11.24
CA ASP A 262 -14.44 -8.00 -12.07
C ASP A 262 -13.36 -9.02 -12.47
N THR A 263 -13.22 -10.11 -11.73
CA THR A 263 -12.18 -11.12 -11.94
C THR A 263 -12.73 -12.51 -12.19
N LYS A 264 -11.91 -13.44 -12.70
CA LYS A 264 -12.30 -14.82 -13.02
C LYS A 264 -11.21 -15.84 -12.71
N GLY A 265 -11.59 -17.13 -12.68
CA GLY A 265 -10.65 -18.26 -12.60
C GLY A 265 -9.85 -18.32 -11.30
N ASN A 266 -8.61 -18.77 -11.40
CA ASN A 266 -7.72 -18.93 -10.24
C ASN A 266 -7.29 -17.60 -9.65
N TYR A 267 -7.18 -16.56 -10.47
CA TYR A 267 -6.92 -15.18 -10.02
C TYR A 267 -8.00 -14.69 -9.06
N GLN A 268 -9.27 -14.84 -9.44
CA GLN A 268 -10.40 -14.52 -8.55
C GLN A 268 -10.34 -15.29 -7.25
N LYS A 269 -10.09 -16.62 -7.34
CA LYS A 269 -10.01 -17.46 -6.14
C LYS A 269 -8.91 -17.00 -5.19
N ALA A 270 -7.74 -16.63 -5.71
CA ALA A 270 -6.62 -16.11 -4.93
C ALA A 270 -7.01 -14.83 -4.20
N LEU A 271 -7.60 -13.85 -4.88
CA LEU A 271 -8.02 -12.59 -4.28
C LEU A 271 -9.12 -12.74 -3.24
N LEU A 272 -10.06 -13.66 -3.45
CA LEU A 272 -11.18 -13.89 -2.52
C LEU A 272 -10.78 -14.69 -1.28
N CYS A 273 -9.60 -15.33 -1.28
CA CYS A 273 -9.02 -16.00 -0.10
C CYS A 273 -8.21 -15.07 0.79
N LEU A 274 -7.81 -13.90 0.29
CA LEU A 274 -7.16 -12.83 1.05
C LEU A 274 -8.21 -11.97 1.78
#